data_f6b181abe00e5be2057554e1832b068e
#
_entry.id   f6b181abe00e5be2057554e1832b068e
#
_cell.length_a   1.000
_cell.length_b   1.000
_cell.length_c   1.000
_cell.angle_alpha   90.00
_cell.angle_beta   90.00
_cell.angle_gamma   90.00
#
_symmetry.space_group_name_H-M   'P 1'
#
loop_
_entity.id
_entity.type
_entity.pdbx_description
1 polymer ?
#
loop_
_entity_poly.entity_id
_entity_poly.type
_entity_poly.pdbx_seq_one_letter_code
_entity_poly.pdbx_strand_id
1 'polypeptide(L)'
;MRAGVVAPHRLLPGLVALRRFAAERFPPWATAPMAALLYAAPASLGRPGPLEAAGGALATFLGLLCLRIADDLEDLGHDRLFHPRRGLCFGRIDPARLRDASLALVTALVVLESTSMWRLGFFLGACAFYRAWYGSGRARVHAVVRPFLSNLVFPCAVLHGAGPAAWRASVPLALYAWLVAVAHEFAHNVRSVEEDRSFGPGYARALGTRGTAVLSAALFTGATVAALLLWQMLGRPPAFGTAIAAAGAGLGFFLARLLREPGSRHAGALYRAGILFGLTPALGLLLPR
;
A
#
# COMPACT_ATOMS: atom_id res chain seq x y z
N MET A 1 -6.93 -18.55 -25.10
CA MET A 1 -5.96 -17.46 -24.85
C MET A 1 -4.56 -17.97 -25.18
N ARG A 2 -3.91 -17.48 -26.25
CA ARG A 2 -2.51 -17.83 -26.55
C ARG A 2 -1.63 -17.03 -25.58
N ALA A 3 -0.89 -17.70 -24.72
CA ALA A 3 0.16 -17.09 -23.93
C ALA A 3 1.23 -16.57 -24.93
N GLY A 4 1.18 -15.28 -25.24
CA GLY A 4 2.14 -14.65 -26.12
C GLY A 4 3.49 -14.54 -25.43
N VAL A 5 4.45 -15.37 -25.82
CA VAL A 5 5.86 -15.21 -25.43
C VAL A 5 6.31 -13.84 -25.92
N VAL A 6 6.61 -12.92 -25.01
CA VAL A 6 7.10 -11.58 -25.35
C VAL A 6 8.44 -11.72 -26.05
N ALA A 7 8.51 -11.28 -27.29
CA ALA A 7 9.73 -11.39 -28.09
C ALA A 7 10.88 -10.57 -27.46
N PRO A 8 12.12 -11.10 -27.36
CA PRO A 8 13.22 -10.50 -26.59
C PRO A 8 13.59 -9.07 -27.04
N HIS A 9 13.37 -8.68 -28.29
CA HIS A 9 13.59 -7.32 -28.78
C HIS A 9 12.66 -6.26 -28.18
N ARG A 10 11.55 -6.66 -27.52
CA ARG A 10 10.64 -5.75 -26.80
C ARG A 10 10.99 -5.54 -25.32
N LEU A 11 11.85 -6.39 -24.75
CA LEU A 11 12.22 -6.33 -23.34
C LEU A 11 13.06 -5.10 -23.00
N LEU A 12 14.07 -4.75 -23.81
CA LEU A 12 14.95 -3.60 -23.56
C LEU A 12 14.20 -2.26 -23.45
N PRO A 13 13.31 -1.91 -24.40
CA PRO A 13 12.50 -0.70 -24.27
C PRO A 13 11.55 -0.71 -23.07
N GLY A 14 11.02 -1.88 -22.72
CA GLY A 14 10.19 -2.05 -21.52
C GLY A 14 10.94 -1.82 -20.22
N LEU A 15 12.17 -2.35 -20.11
CA LEU A 15 13.05 -2.14 -18.95
C LEU A 15 13.45 -0.68 -18.79
N VAL A 16 13.70 0.04 -19.88
CA VAL A 16 13.97 1.49 -19.84
C VAL A 16 12.76 2.26 -19.34
N ALA A 17 11.56 1.94 -19.83
CA ALA A 17 10.31 2.55 -19.35
C ALA A 17 10.09 2.28 -17.87
N LEU A 18 10.28 1.02 -17.43
CA LEU A 18 10.17 0.61 -16.04
C LEU A 18 11.15 1.33 -15.12
N ARG A 19 12.44 1.42 -15.52
CA ARG A 19 13.46 2.14 -14.76
C ARG A 19 13.11 3.62 -14.58
N ARG A 20 12.66 4.29 -15.65
CA ARG A 20 12.24 5.69 -15.59
C ARG A 20 11.03 5.86 -14.68
N PHE A 21 10.04 4.98 -14.81
CA PHE A 21 8.85 4.98 -13.96
C PHE A 21 9.22 4.79 -12.50
N ALA A 22 10.03 3.77 -12.19
CA ALA A 22 10.45 3.49 -10.82
C ALA A 22 11.22 4.67 -10.22
N ALA A 23 12.14 5.29 -10.96
CA ALA A 23 12.89 6.45 -10.48
C ALA A 23 11.97 7.64 -10.14
N GLU A 24 10.88 7.84 -10.88
CA GLU A 24 9.97 8.98 -10.69
C GLU A 24 8.86 8.69 -9.68
N ARG A 25 8.24 7.50 -9.76
CA ARG A 25 6.98 7.20 -9.07
C ARG A 25 7.10 6.17 -7.94
N PHE A 26 8.17 5.41 -7.95
CA PHE A 26 8.41 4.31 -7.01
C PHE A 26 9.90 4.21 -6.68
N PRO A 27 10.53 5.28 -6.13
CA PRO A 27 11.97 5.34 -5.95
C PRO A 27 12.47 4.19 -5.07
N PRO A 28 13.35 3.28 -5.59
CA PRO A 28 13.73 2.06 -4.88
C PRO A 28 14.39 2.30 -3.52
N TRP A 29 15.12 3.40 -3.37
CA TRP A 29 15.77 3.76 -2.10
C TRP A 29 14.78 4.02 -0.95
N ALA A 30 13.54 4.44 -1.26
CA ALA A 30 12.48 4.66 -0.27
C ALA A 30 11.54 3.46 -0.16
N THR A 31 11.17 2.87 -1.31
CA THR A 31 10.12 1.84 -1.38
C THR A 31 10.63 0.43 -1.08
N ALA A 32 11.90 0.12 -1.38
CA ALA A 32 12.46 -1.20 -1.07
C ALA A 32 12.59 -1.45 0.45
N PRO A 33 13.08 -0.51 1.29
CA PRO A 33 13.06 -0.68 2.75
C PRO A 33 11.64 -0.83 3.31
N MET A 34 10.67 -0.08 2.79
CA MET A 34 9.26 -0.22 3.21
C MET A 34 8.68 -1.59 2.85
N ALA A 35 8.91 -2.07 1.63
CA ALA A 35 8.46 -3.39 1.19
C ALA A 35 9.14 -4.51 2.01
N ALA A 36 10.45 -4.38 2.26
CA ALA A 36 11.19 -5.30 3.10
C ALA A 36 10.61 -5.35 4.52
N LEU A 37 10.30 -4.19 5.12
CA LEU A 37 9.71 -4.12 6.45
C LEU A 37 8.29 -4.70 6.47
N LEU A 38 7.47 -4.38 5.46
CA LEU A 38 6.11 -4.89 5.33
C LEU A 38 6.08 -6.43 5.25
N TYR A 39 7.09 -7.03 4.63
CA TYR A 39 7.27 -8.48 4.58
C TYR A 39 7.93 -9.05 5.85
N ALA A 40 9.08 -8.49 6.27
CA ALA A 40 9.90 -9.05 7.33
C ALA A 40 9.19 -9.05 8.70
N ALA A 41 8.37 -8.05 8.98
CA ALA A 41 7.65 -7.97 10.25
C ALA A 41 6.70 -9.16 10.47
N PRO A 42 5.74 -9.47 9.58
CA PRO A 42 4.91 -10.66 9.72
C PRO A 42 5.71 -11.95 9.55
N ALA A 43 6.70 -12.00 8.67
CA ALA A 43 7.55 -13.15 8.45
C ALA A 43 8.34 -13.54 9.73
N SER A 44 8.74 -12.58 10.56
CA SER A 44 9.41 -12.82 11.84
C SER A 44 8.60 -13.69 12.81
N LEU A 45 7.28 -13.72 12.65
CA LEU A 45 6.38 -14.58 13.43
C LEU A 45 6.43 -16.05 12.95
N GLY A 46 6.61 -16.27 11.66
CA GLY A 46 6.71 -17.59 11.03
C GLY A 46 8.14 -18.14 10.96
N ARG A 47 9.16 -17.31 11.21
CA ARG A 47 10.58 -17.66 11.19
C ARG A 47 11.04 -18.29 9.87
N PRO A 48 10.86 -17.64 8.70
CA PRO A 48 11.33 -18.15 7.42
C PRO A 48 12.85 -18.25 7.38
N GLY A 49 13.37 -19.13 6.53
CA GLY A 49 14.80 -19.17 6.23
C GLY A 49 15.26 -17.88 5.51
N PRO A 50 16.58 -17.57 5.53
CA PRO A 50 17.10 -16.32 4.94
C PRO A 50 16.75 -16.14 3.46
N LEU A 51 16.83 -17.21 2.66
CA LEU A 51 16.51 -17.18 1.24
C LEU A 51 15.02 -16.93 1.00
N GLU A 52 14.17 -17.56 1.80
CA GLU A 52 12.72 -17.35 1.75
C GLU A 52 12.35 -15.91 2.15
N ALA A 53 13.01 -15.38 3.18
CA ALA A 53 12.82 -14.00 3.63
C ALA A 53 13.24 -12.99 2.54
N ALA A 54 14.39 -13.20 1.90
CA ALA A 54 14.85 -12.35 0.80
C ALA A 54 13.93 -12.42 -0.42
N GLY A 55 13.52 -13.63 -0.81
CA GLY A 55 12.58 -13.85 -1.93
C GLY A 55 11.22 -13.22 -1.67
N GLY A 56 10.67 -13.36 -0.47
CA GLY A 56 9.40 -12.76 -0.10
C GLY A 56 9.44 -11.23 -0.02
N ALA A 57 10.52 -10.64 0.48
CA ALA A 57 10.73 -9.20 0.48
C ALA A 57 10.83 -8.64 -0.95
N LEU A 58 11.56 -9.33 -1.84
CA LEU A 58 11.64 -8.99 -3.26
C LEU A 58 10.27 -9.10 -3.93
N ALA A 59 9.53 -10.16 -3.69
CA ALA A 59 8.19 -10.35 -4.24
C ALA A 59 7.23 -9.26 -3.78
N THR A 60 7.27 -8.88 -2.50
CA THR A 60 6.48 -7.77 -1.97
C THR A 60 6.83 -6.46 -2.66
N PHE A 61 8.12 -6.14 -2.84
CA PHE A 61 8.57 -4.95 -3.56
C PHE A 61 8.07 -4.92 -5.00
N LEU A 62 8.25 -6.01 -5.75
CA LEU A 62 7.82 -6.12 -7.15
C LEU A 62 6.28 -6.09 -7.27
N GLY A 63 5.57 -6.72 -6.34
CA GLY A 63 4.11 -6.69 -6.29
C GLY A 63 3.55 -5.28 -6.09
N LEU A 64 4.11 -4.53 -5.13
CA LEU A 64 3.76 -3.13 -4.92
C LEU A 64 4.09 -2.24 -6.12
N LEU A 65 5.21 -2.51 -6.81
CA LEU A 65 5.57 -1.82 -8.05
C LEU A 65 4.54 -2.10 -9.17
N CYS A 66 4.12 -3.34 -9.34
CA CYS A 66 3.06 -3.71 -10.32
C CYS A 66 1.75 -2.99 -10.02
N LEU A 67 1.33 -2.93 -8.75
CA LEU A 67 0.13 -2.21 -8.34
C LEU A 67 0.25 -0.72 -8.59
N ARG A 68 1.41 -0.12 -8.31
CA ARG A 68 1.66 1.29 -8.59
C ARG A 68 1.60 1.60 -10.09
N ILE A 69 2.14 0.72 -10.94
CA ILE A 69 2.02 0.85 -12.39
C ILE A 69 0.56 0.78 -12.83
N ALA A 70 -0.20 -0.18 -12.31
CA ALA A 70 -1.62 -0.33 -12.65
C ALA A 70 -2.43 0.92 -12.26
N ASP A 71 -2.21 1.46 -11.06
CA ASP A 71 -2.84 2.67 -10.55
C ASP A 71 -2.55 3.89 -11.43
N ASP A 72 -1.27 4.17 -11.73
CA ASP A 72 -0.87 5.31 -12.56
C ASP A 72 -1.34 5.16 -14.04
N LEU A 73 -1.50 3.94 -14.55
CA LEU A 73 -2.07 3.70 -15.88
C LEU A 73 -3.58 3.91 -15.92
N GLU A 74 -4.29 3.55 -14.85
CA GLU A 74 -5.73 3.79 -14.71
C GLU A 74 -6.04 5.28 -14.54
N ASP A 75 -5.25 5.96 -13.72
CA ASP A 75 -5.42 7.37 -13.42
C ASP A 75 -4.81 8.31 -14.48
N LEU A 76 -4.30 7.78 -15.62
CA LEU A 76 -3.60 8.56 -16.64
C LEU A 76 -4.42 9.75 -17.18
N GLY A 77 -5.74 9.58 -17.32
CA GLY A 77 -6.65 10.64 -17.76
C GLY A 77 -6.71 11.80 -16.75
N HIS A 78 -6.82 11.48 -15.47
CA HIS A 78 -6.79 12.43 -14.36
C HIS A 78 -5.43 13.12 -14.27
N ASP A 79 -4.35 12.35 -14.30
CA ASP A 79 -2.98 12.83 -14.17
C ASP A 79 -2.57 13.80 -15.30
N ARG A 80 -3.09 13.63 -16.51
CA ARG A 80 -2.87 14.58 -17.61
C ARG A 80 -3.40 15.97 -17.31
N LEU A 81 -4.45 16.09 -16.51
CA LEU A 81 -5.06 17.38 -16.15
C LEU A 81 -4.36 18.03 -14.96
N PHE A 82 -4.10 17.24 -13.90
CA PHE A 82 -3.60 17.78 -12.63
C PHE A 82 -2.09 17.63 -12.45
N HIS A 83 -1.49 16.67 -13.14
CA HIS A 83 -0.06 16.34 -13.02
C HIS A 83 0.64 16.21 -14.38
N PRO A 84 0.48 17.20 -15.31
CA PRO A 84 0.95 17.07 -16.69
C PRO A 84 2.45 16.88 -16.82
N ARG A 85 3.24 17.23 -15.79
CA ARG A 85 4.70 17.08 -15.76
C ARG A 85 5.19 15.66 -15.47
N ARG A 86 4.31 14.75 -15.04
CA ARG A 86 4.68 13.33 -14.84
C ARG A 86 5.14 12.71 -16.14
N GLY A 87 6.15 11.84 -16.07
CA GLY A 87 6.77 11.23 -17.26
C GLY A 87 5.79 10.47 -18.15
N LEU A 88 4.80 9.81 -17.57
CA LEU A 88 3.69 9.14 -18.26
C LEU A 88 2.81 10.14 -19.02
N CYS A 89 2.46 11.28 -18.39
CA CYS A 89 1.59 12.30 -18.97
C CYS A 89 2.29 13.09 -20.06
N PHE A 90 3.59 13.39 -19.86
CA PHE A 90 4.43 14.16 -20.77
C PHE A 90 4.97 13.34 -21.96
N GLY A 91 4.69 12.02 -22.01
CA GLY A 91 5.17 11.13 -23.08
C GLY A 91 6.63 10.67 -22.96
N ARG A 92 7.32 10.96 -21.84
CA ARG A 92 8.69 10.47 -21.57
C ARG A 92 8.73 8.98 -21.24
N ILE A 93 7.60 8.43 -20.80
CA ILE A 93 7.37 7.02 -20.48
C ILE A 93 6.21 6.55 -21.36
N ASP A 94 6.48 5.57 -22.23
CA ASP A 94 5.46 4.97 -23.09
C ASP A 94 4.57 4.03 -22.26
N PRO A 95 3.25 4.30 -22.16
CA PRO A 95 2.31 3.46 -21.39
C PRO A 95 2.22 2.02 -21.88
N ALA A 96 2.37 1.78 -23.20
CA ALA A 96 2.31 0.43 -23.76
C ALA A 96 3.53 -0.39 -23.34
N ARG A 97 4.72 0.19 -23.43
CA ARG A 97 5.97 -0.45 -22.98
C ARG A 97 5.98 -0.70 -21.47
N LEU A 98 5.41 0.23 -20.69
CA LEU A 98 5.30 0.06 -19.24
C LEU A 98 4.32 -1.08 -18.90
N ARG A 99 3.23 -1.22 -19.66
CA ARG A 99 2.27 -2.33 -19.52
C ARG A 99 2.92 -3.67 -19.86
N ASP A 100 3.70 -3.75 -20.93
CA ASP A 100 4.45 -4.96 -21.30
C ASP A 100 5.46 -5.36 -20.21
N ALA A 101 6.19 -4.37 -19.66
CA ALA A 101 7.11 -4.60 -18.55
C ALA A 101 6.39 -5.08 -17.29
N SER A 102 5.22 -4.52 -16.99
CA SER A 102 4.40 -4.97 -15.85
C SER A 102 3.94 -6.43 -16.01
N LEU A 103 3.56 -6.85 -17.22
CA LEU A 103 3.21 -8.25 -17.48
C LEU A 103 4.42 -9.19 -17.30
N ALA A 104 5.61 -8.77 -17.72
CA ALA A 104 6.83 -9.54 -17.47
C ALA A 104 7.13 -9.67 -15.97
N LEU A 105 6.94 -8.59 -15.19
CA LEU A 105 7.08 -8.61 -13.73
C LEU A 105 6.06 -9.56 -13.07
N VAL A 106 4.80 -9.53 -13.48
CA VAL A 106 3.76 -10.45 -12.97
C VAL A 106 4.15 -11.90 -13.26
N THR A 107 4.69 -12.19 -14.46
CA THR A 107 5.17 -13.54 -14.79
C THR A 107 6.33 -13.96 -13.90
N ALA A 108 7.31 -13.08 -13.68
CA ALA A 108 8.42 -13.34 -12.77
C ALA A 108 7.95 -13.58 -11.33
N LEU A 109 6.94 -12.82 -10.89
CA LEU A 109 6.33 -13.00 -9.57
C LEU A 109 5.62 -14.36 -9.43
N VAL A 110 4.90 -14.81 -10.46
CA VAL A 110 4.29 -16.17 -10.45
C VAL A 110 5.37 -17.23 -10.23
N VAL A 111 6.50 -17.13 -10.95
CA VAL A 111 7.63 -18.07 -10.78
C VAL A 111 8.23 -17.98 -9.37
N LEU A 112 8.46 -16.77 -8.87
CA LEU A 112 9.03 -16.57 -7.54
C LEU A 112 8.11 -17.09 -6.43
N GLU A 113 6.80 -16.86 -6.56
CA GLU A 113 5.80 -17.27 -5.57
C GLU A 113 5.42 -18.75 -5.66
N SER A 114 5.70 -19.44 -6.78
CA SER A 114 5.41 -20.87 -6.97
C SER A 114 6.15 -21.79 -6.01
N THR A 115 7.16 -21.29 -5.30
CA THR A 115 7.87 -22.02 -4.25
C THR A 115 7.02 -22.27 -2.99
N SER A 116 5.86 -21.59 -2.85
CA SER A 116 4.93 -21.78 -1.74
C SER A 116 3.48 -21.61 -2.23
N MET A 117 2.67 -22.67 -2.05
CA MET A 117 1.25 -22.63 -2.42
C MET A 117 0.48 -21.53 -1.66
N TRP A 118 0.86 -21.25 -0.42
CA TRP A 118 0.30 -20.15 0.37
C TRP A 118 0.56 -18.80 -0.30
N ARG A 119 1.82 -18.50 -0.61
CA ARG A 119 2.22 -17.24 -1.23
C ARG A 119 1.63 -17.07 -2.63
N LEU A 120 1.72 -18.13 -3.43
CA LEU A 120 1.12 -18.15 -4.78
C LEU A 120 -0.39 -17.90 -4.74
N GLY A 121 -1.10 -18.52 -3.79
CA GLY A 121 -2.54 -18.32 -3.60
C GLY A 121 -2.90 -16.87 -3.28
N PHE A 122 -2.18 -16.23 -2.35
CA PHE A 122 -2.37 -14.81 -2.05
C PHE A 122 -2.04 -13.90 -3.24
N PHE A 123 -0.94 -14.18 -3.94
CA PHE A 123 -0.55 -13.40 -5.11
C PHE A 123 -1.57 -13.49 -6.25
N LEU A 124 -2.00 -14.70 -6.61
CA LEU A 124 -3.02 -14.91 -7.65
C LEU A 124 -4.37 -14.32 -7.25
N GLY A 125 -4.76 -14.46 -5.99
CA GLY A 125 -5.96 -13.84 -5.44
C GLY A 125 -5.92 -12.32 -5.54
N ALA A 126 -4.79 -11.69 -5.19
CA ALA A 126 -4.59 -10.26 -5.35
C ALA A 126 -4.64 -9.83 -6.82
N CYS A 127 -3.97 -10.56 -7.73
CA CYS A 127 -4.03 -10.29 -9.16
C CYS A 127 -5.46 -10.35 -9.71
N ALA A 128 -6.22 -11.39 -9.35
CA ALA A 128 -7.62 -11.54 -9.77
C ALA A 128 -8.50 -10.42 -9.23
N PHE A 129 -8.35 -10.09 -7.95
CA PHE A 129 -9.08 -9.00 -7.31
C PHE A 129 -8.78 -7.65 -7.98
N TYR A 130 -7.50 -7.27 -8.11
CA TYR A 130 -7.15 -5.96 -8.67
C TYR A 130 -7.46 -5.85 -10.16
N ARG A 131 -7.37 -6.95 -10.92
CA ARG A 131 -7.84 -6.99 -12.31
C ARG A 131 -9.34 -6.69 -12.40
N ALA A 132 -10.15 -7.32 -11.55
CA ALA A 132 -11.59 -7.04 -11.49
C ALA A 132 -11.88 -5.62 -10.99
N TRP A 133 -11.12 -5.16 -10.01
CA TRP A 133 -11.24 -3.84 -9.41
C TRP A 133 -10.99 -2.72 -10.41
N TYR A 134 -9.85 -2.72 -11.09
CA TYR A 134 -9.52 -1.72 -12.11
C TYR A 134 -10.33 -1.89 -13.40
N GLY A 135 -10.82 -3.09 -13.73
CA GLY A 135 -11.63 -3.32 -14.92
C GLY A 135 -13.02 -2.71 -14.84
N SER A 136 -13.77 -2.92 -13.77
CA SER A 136 -15.15 -2.42 -13.64
C SER A 136 -15.64 -2.30 -12.19
N GLY A 137 -14.93 -2.90 -11.24
CA GLY A 137 -15.34 -2.98 -9.83
C GLY A 137 -15.39 -1.61 -9.17
N ARG A 138 -14.34 -0.81 -9.37
CA ARG A 138 -14.19 0.53 -8.78
C ARG A 138 -15.36 1.45 -9.11
N ALA A 139 -15.86 1.44 -10.35
CA ALA A 139 -16.97 2.27 -10.78
C ALA A 139 -18.32 1.90 -10.14
N ARG A 140 -18.49 0.63 -9.77
CA ARG A 140 -19.74 0.09 -9.20
C ARG A 140 -19.87 0.27 -7.70
N VAL A 141 -18.77 0.63 -7.02
CA VAL A 141 -18.71 0.75 -5.57
C VAL A 141 -18.84 2.20 -5.15
N HIS A 142 -19.63 2.43 -4.08
CA HIS A 142 -19.80 3.76 -3.50
C HIS A 142 -18.44 4.39 -3.12
N ALA A 143 -18.27 5.68 -3.39
CA ALA A 143 -17.01 6.38 -3.23
C ALA A 143 -16.36 6.14 -1.86
N VAL A 144 -17.12 6.21 -0.76
CA VAL A 144 -16.61 6.04 0.62
C VAL A 144 -16.05 4.63 0.89
N VAL A 145 -16.53 3.61 0.16
CA VAL A 145 -16.09 2.21 0.34
C VAL A 145 -14.83 1.92 -0.48
N ARG A 146 -14.56 2.68 -1.53
CA ARG A 146 -13.41 2.46 -2.43
C ARG A 146 -12.07 2.40 -1.70
N PRO A 147 -11.72 3.29 -0.77
CA PRO A 147 -10.44 3.23 -0.04
C PRO A 147 -10.24 1.92 0.72
N PHE A 148 -11.32 1.36 1.29
CA PHE A 148 -11.24 0.09 2.02
C PHE A 148 -10.87 -1.07 1.10
N LEU A 149 -11.41 -1.10 -0.11
CA LEU A 149 -11.14 -2.14 -1.09
C LEU A 149 -9.81 -1.91 -1.82
N SER A 150 -9.48 -0.68 -2.19
CA SER A 150 -8.20 -0.36 -2.86
C SER A 150 -7.00 -0.71 -1.99
N ASN A 151 -7.13 -0.60 -0.66
CA ASN A 151 -6.05 -0.85 0.28
C ASN A 151 -5.99 -2.29 0.82
N LEU A 152 -6.76 -3.24 0.25
CA LEU A 152 -6.67 -4.67 0.64
C LEU A 152 -5.30 -5.30 0.37
N VAL A 153 -4.46 -4.68 -0.46
CA VAL A 153 -3.08 -5.12 -0.66
C VAL A 153 -2.28 -5.17 0.64
N PHE A 154 -2.51 -4.24 1.58
CA PHE A 154 -1.74 -4.19 2.83
C PHE A 154 -2.02 -5.37 3.76
N PRO A 155 -3.28 -5.70 4.12
CA PRO A 155 -3.54 -6.91 4.90
C PRO A 155 -3.15 -8.18 4.15
N CYS A 156 -3.33 -8.24 2.82
CA CYS A 156 -2.88 -9.39 2.02
C CYS A 156 -1.36 -9.55 2.08
N ALA A 157 -0.57 -8.47 1.98
CA ALA A 157 0.88 -8.53 2.07
C ALA A 157 1.35 -9.01 3.46
N VAL A 158 0.69 -8.56 4.54
CA VAL A 158 0.97 -9.03 5.90
C VAL A 158 0.69 -10.53 6.05
N LEU A 159 -0.47 -11.01 5.60
CA LEU A 159 -0.83 -12.43 5.70
C LEU A 159 0.02 -13.30 4.78
N HIS A 160 0.37 -12.80 3.60
CA HIS A 160 1.32 -13.43 2.68
C HIS A 160 2.69 -13.64 3.35
N GLY A 161 3.24 -12.60 3.99
CA GLY A 161 4.53 -12.66 4.69
C GLY A 161 4.52 -13.56 5.94
N ALA A 162 3.39 -13.64 6.65
CA ALA A 162 3.25 -14.48 7.84
C ALA A 162 3.34 -15.97 7.55
N GLY A 163 2.93 -16.39 6.37
CA GLY A 163 2.84 -17.79 5.99
C GLY A 163 1.77 -18.59 6.75
N PRO A 164 1.60 -19.88 6.42
CA PRO A 164 0.53 -20.71 6.96
C PRO A 164 0.67 -21.00 8.47
N ALA A 165 1.88 -20.94 9.01
CA ALA A 165 2.12 -21.22 10.43
C ALA A 165 1.74 -20.04 11.36
N ALA A 166 1.85 -18.81 10.89
CA ALA A 166 1.72 -17.61 11.72
C ALA A 166 0.56 -16.68 11.32
N TRP A 167 -0.24 -17.02 10.31
CA TRP A 167 -1.27 -16.13 9.79
C TRP A 167 -2.26 -15.65 10.85
N ARG A 168 -2.69 -16.53 11.78
CA ARG A 168 -3.63 -16.16 12.87
C ARG A 168 -3.04 -15.11 13.79
N ALA A 169 -1.77 -15.27 14.18
CA ALA A 169 -1.07 -14.32 15.02
C ALA A 169 -0.80 -12.98 14.30
N SER A 170 -0.84 -12.98 12.98
CA SER A 170 -0.63 -11.78 12.15
C SER A 170 -1.91 -11.02 11.83
N VAL A 171 -3.10 -11.55 12.16
CA VAL A 171 -4.39 -10.87 11.88
C VAL A 171 -4.45 -9.46 12.48
N PRO A 172 -4.04 -9.19 13.75
CA PRO A 172 -4.06 -7.83 14.27
C PRO A 172 -3.11 -6.88 13.53
N LEU A 173 -1.94 -7.39 13.07
CA LEU A 173 -1.01 -6.61 12.24
C LEU A 173 -1.60 -6.33 10.86
N ALA A 174 -2.29 -7.29 10.26
CA ALA A 174 -2.98 -7.12 8.99
C ALA A 174 -4.11 -6.08 9.10
N LEU A 175 -4.91 -6.15 10.16
CA LEU A 175 -5.95 -5.16 10.46
C LEU A 175 -5.34 -3.77 10.68
N TYR A 176 -4.27 -3.68 11.47
CA TYR A 176 -3.53 -2.44 11.69
C TYR A 176 -3.06 -1.83 10.37
N ALA A 177 -2.34 -2.60 9.54
CA ALA A 177 -1.81 -2.13 8.27
C ALA A 177 -2.93 -1.63 7.33
N TRP A 178 -4.04 -2.35 7.29
CA TRP A 178 -5.20 -1.95 6.50
C TRP A 178 -5.83 -0.65 7.00
N LEU A 179 -6.10 -0.54 8.29
CA LEU A 179 -6.70 0.66 8.89
C LEU A 179 -5.81 1.89 8.70
N VAL A 180 -4.49 1.75 8.87
CA VAL A 180 -3.53 2.82 8.60
C VAL A 180 -3.57 3.24 7.13
N ALA A 181 -3.52 2.30 6.18
CA ALA A 181 -3.54 2.61 4.76
C ALA A 181 -4.83 3.33 4.34
N VAL A 182 -5.99 2.85 4.81
CA VAL A 182 -7.29 3.50 4.55
C VAL A 182 -7.35 4.89 5.20
N ALA A 183 -6.87 5.03 6.45
CA ALA A 183 -6.82 6.34 7.12
C ALA A 183 -5.95 7.35 6.38
N HIS A 184 -4.80 6.90 5.84
CA HIS A 184 -3.92 7.69 4.97
C HIS A 184 -4.60 8.16 3.70
N GLU A 185 -5.34 7.28 3.05
CA GLU A 185 -6.10 7.58 1.84
C GLU A 185 -7.11 8.70 2.11
N PHE A 186 -7.89 8.61 3.20
CA PHE A 186 -8.81 9.68 3.59
C PHE A 186 -8.08 10.98 3.94
N ALA A 187 -6.94 10.94 4.65
CA ALA A 187 -6.13 12.12 4.94
C ALA A 187 -5.59 12.78 3.66
N HIS A 188 -5.13 11.95 2.69
CA HIS A 188 -4.68 12.43 1.39
C HIS A 188 -5.80 13.19 0.65
N ASN A 189 -7.01 12.69 0.70
CA ASN A 189 -8.16 13.32 0.04
C ASN A 189 -8.60 14.66 0.67
N VAL A 190 -8.40 14.84 1.97
CA VAL A 190 -8.55 16.19 2.57
C VAL A 190 -7.56 17.17 1.96
N ARG A 191 -6.35 16.68 1.57
CA ARG A 191 -5.33 17.51 0.93
C ARG A 191 -5.66 17.85 -0.53
N SER A 192 -6.24 16.93 -1.27
CA SER A 192 -6.49 17.04 -2.72
C SER A 192 -7.95 17.33 -3.06
N VAL A 193 -8.72 17.85 -2.12
CA VAL A 193 -10.17 18.05 -2.25
C VAL A 193 -10.59 18.86 -3.51
N GLU A 194 -9.77 19.80 -3.93
CA GLU A 194 -10.05 20.63 -5.11
C GLU A 194 -9.84 19.86 -6.41
N GLU A 195 -8.81 18.99 -6.47
CA GLU A 195 -8.57 18.10 -7.60
C GLU A 195 -9.73 17.11 -7.75
N ASP A 196 -10.16 16.50 -6.63
CA ASP A 196 -11.28 15.56 -6.59
C ASP A 196 -12.62 16.19 -7.02
N ARG A 197 -12.86 17.47 -6.72
CA ARG A 197 -14.09 18.16 -7.13
C ARG A 197 -14.25 18.24 -8.64
N SER A 198 -13.17 18.30 -9.37
CA SER A 198 -13.17 18.45 -10.83
C SER A 198 -13.38 17.12 -11.57
N PHE A 199 -13.15 15.97 -10.93
CA PHE A 199 -13.06 14.66 -11.62
C PHE A 199 -14.18 13.66 -11.28
N GLY A 200 -15.16 14.01 -10.47
CA GLY A 200 -16.28 13.12 -10.16
C GLY A 200 -16.55 12.93 -8.67
N PRO A 201 -17.35 11.94 -8.28
CA PRO A 201 -17.74 11.73 -6.91
C PRO A 201 -16.59 11.12 -6.09
N GLY A 202 -15.69 11.98 -5.58
CA GLY A 202 -14.72 11.62 -4.55
C GLY A 202 -15.39 11.46 -3.17
N TYR A 203 -14.74 10.75 -2.24
CA TYR A 203 -15.27 10.58 -0.88
C TYR A 203 -15.26 11.88 -0.08
N ALA A 204 -14.31 12.79 -0.35
CA ALA A 204 -14.35 14.14 0.25
C ALA A 204 -15.58 14.94 -0.20
N ARG A 205 -16.10 14.68 -1.41
CA ARG A 205 -17.38 15.26 -1.86
C ARG A 205 -18.58 14.60 -1.19
N ALA A 206 -18.54 13.28 -0.97
CA ALA A 206 -19.64 12.55 -0.35
C ALA A 206 -19.77 12.82 1.16
N LEU A 207 -18.63 12.97 1.87
CA LEU A 207 -18.58 13.16 3.33
C LEU A 207 -18.35 14.62 3.75
N GLY A 208 -17.95 15.47 2.82
CA GLY A 208 -17.36 16.77 3.12
C GLY A 208 -15.96 16.64 3.74
N THR A 209 -15.21 17.74 3.74
CA THR A 209 -13.82 17.77 4.26
C THR A 209 -13.75 17.36 5.73
N ARG A 210 -14.70 17.84 6.56
CA ARG A 210 -14.77 17.52 7.99
C ARG A 210 -15.12 16.05 8.24
N GLY A 211 -16.11 15.49 7.51
CA GLY A 211 -16.48 14.07 7.61
C GLY A 211 -15.33 13.15 7.21
N THR A 212 -14.60 13.51 6.15
CA THR A 212 -13.40 12.78 5.71
C THR A 212 -12.29 12.81 6.78
N ALA A 213 -12.07 13.96 7.43
CA ALA A 213 -11.11 14.09 8.52
C ALA A 213 -11.52 13.26 9.76
N VAL A 214 -12.81 13.27 10.13
CA VAL A 214 -13.34 12.46 11.24
C VAL A 214 -13.17 10.96 10.96
N LEU A 215 -13.48 10.51 9.75
CA LEU A 215 -13.31 9.09 9.38
C LEU A 215 -11.83 8.68 9.39
N SER A 216 -10.93 9.52 8.87
CA SER A 216 -9.49 9.28 8.98
C SER A 216 -9.04 9.15 10.43
N ALA A 217 -9.52 10.03 11.33
CA ALA A 217 -9.20 9.99 12.76
C ALA A 217 -9.71 8.71 13.43
N ALA A 218 -10.95 8.30 13.15
CA ALA A 218 -11.54 7.06 13.68
C ALA A 218 -10.73 5.82 13.25
N LEU A 219 -10.30 5.77 11.98
CA LEU A 219 -9.49 4.67 11.44
C LEU A 219 -8.09 4.61 12.08
N PHE A 220 -7.42 5.75 12.28
CA PHE A 220 -6.13 5.78 12.98
C PHE A 220 -6.27 5.37 14.46
N THR A 221 -7.37 5.74 15.10
CA THR A 221 -7.68 5.28 16.48
C THR A 221 -7.89 3.76 16.51
N GLY A 222 -8.67 3.22 15.56
CA GLY A 222 -8.85 1.78 15.42
C GLY A 222 -7.52 1.04 15.14
N ALA A 223 -6.65 1.64 14.32
CA ALA A 223 -5.31 1.10 14.09
C ALA A 223 -4.47 1.07 15.39
N THR A 224 -4.53 2.12 16.20
CA THR A 224 -3.83 2.13 17.51
C THR A 224 -4.32 0.99 18.40
N VAL A 225 -5.63 0.77 18.48
CA VAL A 225 -6.20 -0.37 19.23
C VAL A 225 -5.70 -1.70 18.69
N ALA A 226 -5.71 -1.89 17.35
CA ALA A 226 -5.21 -3.11 16.73
C ALA A 226 -3.71 -3.36 17.04
N ALA A 227 -2.88 -2.31 17.07
CA ALA A 227 -1.47 -2.42 17.44
C ALA A 227 -1.27 -2.77 18.92
N LEU A 228 -2.09 -2.23 19.82
CA LEU A 228 -2.06 -2.57 21.24
C LEU A 228 -2.52 -4.02 21.49
N LEU A 229 -3.55 -4.49 20.76
CA LEU A 229 -3.96 -5.88 20.80
C LEU A 229 -2.82 -6.81 20.29
N LEU A 230 -2.14 -6.43 19.23
CA LEU A 230 -0.97 -7.16 18.73
C LEU A 230 0.11 -7.28 19.82
N TRP A 231 0.42 -6.15 20.50
CA TRP A 231 1.36 -6.13 21.61
C TRP A 231 0.98 -7.13 22.70
N GLN A 232 -0.27 -7.09 23.17
CA GLN A 232 -0.76 -7.98 24.21
C GLN A 232 -0.73 -9.47 23.78
N MET A 233 -1.23 -9.77 22.57
CA MET A 233 -1.28 -11.15 22.06
C MET A 233 0.11 -11.78 21.89
N LEU A 234 1.12 -10.99 21.55
CA LEU A 234 2.47 -11.48 21.35
C LEU A 234 3.33 -11.49 22.63
N GLY A 235 2.82 -11.01 23.75
CA GLY A 235 3.57 -10.93 25.00
C GLY A 235 4.88 -10.15 24.87
N ARG A 236 4.89 -9.08 24.04
CA ARG A 236 6.10 -8.27 23.80
C ARG A 236 6.42 -7.39 25.01
N PRO A 237 7.72 -6.99 25.19
CA PRO A 237 8.14 -6.13 26.29
C PRO A 237 7.33 -4.84 26.39
N PRO A 238 7.16 -4.22 27.58
CA PRO A 238 6.44 -2.99 27.77
C PRO A 238 6.94 -1.84 26.88
N ALA A 239 8.23 -1.81 26.53
CA ALA A 239 8.82 -0.84 25.62
C ALA A 239 8.14 -0.82 24.24
N PHE A 240 7.69 -1.98 23.75
CA PHE A 240 6.96 -2.08 22.48
C PHE A 240 5.59 -1.39 22.59
N GLY A 241 4.84 -1.66 23.66
CA GLY A 241 3.55 -1.00 23.92
C GLY A 241 3.71 0.50 24.13
N THR A 242 4.76 0.93 24.85
CA THR A 242 5.10 2.34 25.07
C THR A 242 5.41 3.05 23.74
N ALA A 243 6.16 2.42 22.84
CA ALA A 243 6.45 2.98 21.52
C ALA A 243 5.17 3.18 20.68
N ILE A 244 4.25 2.19 20.70
CA ILE A 244 2.94 2.32 20.02
C ILE A 244 2.13 3.47 20.63
N ALA A 245 2.06 3.54 21.97
CA ALA A 245 1.31 4.59 22.67
C ALA A 245 1.88 5.98 22.37
N ALA A 246 3.21 6.13 22.39
CA ALA A 246 3.89 7.40 22.08
C ALA A 246 3.65 7.81 20.60
N ALA A 247 3.77 6.87 19.68
CA ALA A 247 3.49 7.12 18.26
C ALA A 247 2.02 7.51 18.04
N GLY A 248 1.08 6.82 18.70
CA GLY A 248 -0.35 7.11 18.68
C GLY A 248 -0.67 8.49 19.28
N ALA A 249 -0.04 8.86 20.40
CA ALA A 249 -0.21 10.17 21.01
C ALA A 249 0.33 11.30 20.11
N GLY A 250 1.52 11.10 19.50
CA GLY A 250 2.08 12.02 18.50
C GLY A 250 1.15 12.19 17.29
N LEU A 251 0.59 11.10 16.79
CA LEU A 251 -0.40 11.13 15.71
C LEU A 251 -1.66 11.87 16.14
N GLY A 252 -2.14 11.65 17.38
CA GLY A 252 -3.31 12.30 17.98
C GLY A 252 -3.22 13.82 17.97
N PHE A 253 -2.02 14.38 18.16
CA PHE A 253 -1.78 15.82 18.06
C PHE A 253 -2.09 16.36 16.65
N PHE A 254 -1.64 15.64 15.60
CA PHE A 254 -1.91 16.05 14.21
C PHE A 254 -3.37 15.82 13.82
N LEU A 255 -3.99 14.76 14.35
CA LEU A 255 -5.43 14.51 14.18
C LEU A 255 -6.27 15.62 14.81
N ALA A 256 -5.96 16.02 16.04
CA ALA A 256 -6.67 17.11 16.71
C ALA A 256 -6.58 18.43 15.91
N ARG A 257 -5.42 18.74 15.33
CA ARG A 257 -5.26 19.89 14.44
C ARG A 257 -6.10 19.77 13.18
N LEU A 258 -6.08 18.62 12.51
CA LEU A 258 -6.89 18.38 11.32
C LEU A 258 -8.39 18.48 11.61
N LEU A 259 -8.85 17.99 12.76
CA LEU A 259 -10.27 18.06 13.14
C LEU A 259 -10.73 19.49 13.48
N ARG A 260 -9.84 20.32 14.05
CA ARG A 260 -10.13 21.74 14.32
C ARG A 260 -10.19 22.57 13.05
N GLU A 261 -9.21 22.37 12.18
CA GLU A 261 -9.03 23.10 10.91
C GLU A 261 -8.78 22.12 9.76
N PRO A 262 -9.84 21.52 9.17
CA PRO A 262 -9.67 20.62 8.03
C PRO A 262 -9.12 21.36 6.81
N GLY A 263 -7.84 21.14 6.49
CA GLY A 263 -7.16 21.81 5.38
C GLY A 263 -5.91 21.05 4.92
N SER A 264 -5.43 21.40 3.72
CA SER A 264 -4.32 20.72 3.04
C SER A 264 -3.01 20.71 3.86
N ARG A 265 -2.72 21.81 4.60
CA ARG A 265 -1.53 21.92 5.47
C ARG A 265 -1.55 20.88 6.58
N HIS A 266 -2.67 20.77 7.31
CA HIS A 266 -2.82 19.83 8.43
C HIS A 266 -2.92 18.39 7.95
N ALA A 267 -3.62 18.17 6.83
CA ALA A 267 -3.66 16.85 6.19
C ALA A 267 -2.27 16.38 5.73
N GLY A 268 -1.46 17.27 5.16
CA GLY A 268 -0.08 16.94 4.77
C GLY A 268 0.84 16.64 5.97
N ALA A 269 0.66 17.32 7.10
CA ALA A 269 1.40 17.03 8.34
C ALA A 269 1.00 15.67 8.92
N LEU A 270 -0.31 15.40 9.00
CA LEU A 270 -0.85 14.12 9.43
C LEU A 270 -0.37 12.97 8.54
N TYR A 271 -0.37 13.17 7.22
CA TYR A 271 0.11 12.16 6.27
C TYR A 271 1.54 11.72 6.58
N ARG A 272 2.46 12.67 6.81
CA ARG A 272 3.85 12.35 7.19
C ARG A 272 3.96 11.66 8.55
N ALA A 273 3.25 12.15 9.56
CA ALA A 273 3.22 11.53 10.89
C ALA A 273 2.65 10.11 10.84
N GLY A 274 1.62 9.89 10.04
CA GLY A 274 1.00 8.59 9.84
C GLY A 274 1.92 7.56 9.18
N ILE A 275 2.86 7.96 8.31
CA ILE A 275 3.89 7.05 7.78
C ILE A 275 4.75 6.50 8.93
N LEU A 276 5.24 7.37 9.81
CA LEU A 276 6.05 6.96 10.96
C LEU A 276 5.24 6.06 11.91
N PHE A 277 4.00 6.44 12.20
CA PHE A 277 3.08 5.61 12.97
C PHE A 277 2.88 4.24 12.31
N GLY A 278 2.67 4.20 10.99
CA GLY A 278 2.47 2.97 10.21
C GLY A 278 3.63 1.98 10.30
N LEU A 279 4.86 2.47 10.48
CA LEU A 279 6.07 1.64 10.60
C LEU A 279 6.31 1.14 12.02
N THR A 280 5.76 1.76 13.07
CA THR A 280 6.10 1.50 14.47
C THR A 280 5.91 0.04 14.89
N PRO A 281 4.75 -0.63 14.69
CA PRO A 281 4.60 -2.03 15.08
C PRO A 281 5.49 -2.98 14.29
N ALA A 282 5.72 -2.68 13.00
CA ALA A 282 6.56 -3.50 12.15
C ALA A 282 8.03 -3.47 12.63
N LEU A 283 8.54 -2.28 12.94
CA LEU A 283 9.88 -2.12 13.52
C LEU A 283 9.98 -2.82 14.89
N GLY A 284 8.97 -2.66 15.74
CA GLY A 284 8.94 -3.31 17.05
C GLY A 284 8.94 -4.85 16.99
N LEU A 285 8.35 -5.44 15.95
CA LEU A 285 8.38 -6.89 15.75
C LEU A 285 9.75 -7.43 15.38
N LEU A 286 10.60 -6.62 14.78
CA LEU A 286 11.97 -6.99 14.39
C LEU A 286 12.98 -6.82 15.53
N LEU A 287 12.62 -6.13 16.61
CA LEU A 287 13.47 -6.03 17.78
C LEU A 287 13.52 -7.37 18.54
N PRO A 288 14.67 -7.72 19.15
CA PRO A 288 14.78 -8.93 19.97
C PRO A 288 13.73 -8.90 21.10
N ARG A 289 13.33 -10.13 21.51
CA ARG A 289 12.39 -10.34 22.61
C ARG A 289 13.08 -10.12 23.94
#